data_c3f6918aab17f1550e57b998947de4bb
#
_entry.id   c3f6918aab17f1550e57b998947de4bb
#
_cell.length_a   1.000
_cell.length_b   1.000
_cell.length_c   1.000
_cell.angle_alpha   90.00
_cell.angle_beta   90.00
_cell.angle_gamma   90.00
#
_symmetry.space_group_name_H-M   'P 1'
#
loop_
_entity.id
_entity.type
_entity.pdbx_description
1 polymer ?
#
loop_
_entity_poly.entity_id
_entity_poly.type
_entity_poly.pdbx_seq_one_letter_code
_entity_poly.pdbx_strand_id
1 'polypeptide(L)'
;MSILKTEIGTATPNFLDSEVGLVTKTAQIPQSMGQTDGDRKTVFTGTVFPANTSAATGIVFQDIDVTDGDAIGSIMVAGRVISDRVNAASAAQTALKNIVFVGANATVRGYSVTYEKDGGTGDVPVDATMYADGEIVQLSKSYPLTKSSKSQIGWALSSGGNAVDTVTIAGADAKVYPVFEA
;
A
#
# COMPACT_ATOMS: atom_id res chain seq x y z
N MET A 1 -20.75 -47.73 -19.18
CA MET A 1 -20.62 -47.42 -17.75
C MET A 1 -19.79 -46.17 -17.66
N SER A 2 -20.41 -45.00 -17.46
CA SER A 2 -19.73 -43.71 -17.41
C SER A 2 -19.13 -43.54 -16.01
N ILE A 3 -17.81 -43.48 -15.96
CA ILE A 3 -17.10 -43.15 -14.71
C ILE A 3 -17.23 -41.64 -14.54
N LEU A 4 -18.05 -41.21 -13.59
CA LEU A 4 -18.06 -39.85 -13.08
C LEU A 4 -16.67 -39.56 -12.47
N LYS A 5 -15.83 -38.88 -13.22
CA LYS A 5 -14.59 -38.32 -12.68
C LYS A 5 -14.98 -37.19 -11.75
N THR A 6 -15.06 -37.47 -10.46
CA THR A 6 -15.16 -36.40 -9.46
C THR A 6 -13.84 -35.67 -9.46
N GLU A 7 -13.76 -34.55 -10.18
CA GLU A 7 -12.68 -33.59 -9.98
C GLU A 7 -12.90 -33.02 -8.57
N ILE A 8 -12.05 -33.42 -7.64
CA ILE A 8 -11.90 -32.71 -6.38
C ILE A 8 -11.23 -31.40 -6.77
N GLY A 9 -12.04 -30.39 -7.07
CA GLY A 9 -11.55 -29.04 -7.24
C GLY A 9 -10.78 -28.68 -5.98
N THR A 10 -9.50 -28.44 -6.10
CA THR A 10 -8.72 -27.82 -5.04
C THR A 10 -9.41 -26.49 -4.74
N ALA A 11 -10.05 -26.39 -3.59
CA ALA A 11 -10.73 -25.17 -3.19
C ALA A 11 -9.69 -24.04 -3.26
N THR A 12 -9.92 -23.08 -4.15
CA THR A 12 -9.04 -21.93 -4.28
C THR A 12 -8.96 -21.24 -2.93
N PRO A 13 -7.77 -20.98 -2.38
CA PRO A 13 -7.66 -20.39 -1.07
C PRO A 13 -8.43 -19.06 -1.03
N ASN A 14 -9.37 -18.95 -0.11
CA ASN A 14 -10.04 -17.68 0.11
C ASN A 14 -9.00 -16.63 0.49
N PHE A 15 -8.82 -15.60 -0.35
CA PHE A 15 -7.87 -14.52 -0.13
C PHE A 15 -8.44 -13.37 0.69
N LEU A 16 -9.76 -13.38 0.98
CA LEU A 16 -10.40 -12.36 1.81
C LEU A 16 -9.99 -12.53 3.28
N ASP A 17 -9.67 -11.42 3.92
CA ASP A 17 -9.56 -11.32 5.38
C ASP A 17 -10.95 -11.09 6.01
N SER A 18 -11.78 -10.28 5.34
CA SER A 18 -13.13 -9.95 5.78
C SER A 18 -14.00 -9.54 4.59
N GLU A 19 -15.28 -9.85 4.65
CA GLU A 19 -16.29 -9.38 3.68
C GLU A 19 -16.76 -7.94 3.96
N VAL A 20 -16.42 -7.39 5.12
CA VAL A 20 -16.79 -6.02 5.48
C VAL A 20 -16.10 -5.01 4.57
N GLY A 21 -16.90 -4.19 3.90
CA GLY A 21 -16.41 -3.19 2.95
C GLY A 21 -15.97 -3.76 1.59
N LEU A 22 -16.29 -5.03 1.30
CA LEU A 22 -16.03 -5.62 0.00
C LEU A 22 -16.83 -4.91 -1.10
N VAL A 23 -16.12 -4.43 -2.12
CA VAL A 23 -16.71 -3.89 -3.34
C VAL A 23 -16.08 -4.58 -4.55
N THR A 24 -16.93 -5.11 -5.41
CA THR A 24 -16.52 -5.71 -6.68
C THR A 24 -17.04 -4.90 -7.85
N LYS A 25 -16.34 -4.99 -8.99
CA LYS A 25 -16.75 -4.41 -10.27
C LYS A 25 -16.56 -5.44 -11.38
N THR A 26 -17.40 -5.35 -12.40
CA THR A 26 -17.21 -6.11 -13.63
C THR A 26 -16.07 -5.50 -14.45
N ALA A 27 -15.19 -6.36 -15.00
CA ALA A 27 -14.11 -5.96 -15.88
C ALA A 27 -13.96 -6.98 -17.03
N GLN A 28 -13.44 -6.53 -18.16
CA GLN A 28 -12.98 -7.43 -19.21
C GLN A 28 -11.59 -7.91 -18.85
N ILE A 29 -11.44 -9.21 -18.70
CA ILE A 29 -10.20 -9.88 -18.32
C ILE A 29 -9.50 -10.39 -19.57
N PRO A 30 -8.31 -9.85 -19.89
CA PRO A 30 -7.59 -10.25 -21.11
C PRO A 30 -7.12 -11.71 -21.04
N GLN A 31 -7.23 -12.43 -22.15
CA GLN A 31 -6.69 -13.78 -22.30
C GLN A 31 -5.19 -13.85 -21.96
N SER A 32 -4.45 -12.76 -22.21
CA SER A 32 -3.01 -12.66 -21.94
C SER A 32 -2.66 -12.80 -20.46
N MET A 33 -3.61 -12.56 -19.54
CA MET A 33 -3.40 -12.74 -18.09
C MET A 33 -3.57 -14.20 -17.64
N GLY A 34 -4.17 -15.06 -18.47
CA GLY A 34 -4.45 -16.43 -18.12
C GLY A 34 -3.20 -17.30 -18.08
N GLN A 35 -3.15 -18.18 -17.11
CA GLN A 35 -2.16 -19.25 -17.01
C GLN A 35 -2.72 -20.51 -17.68
N THR A 36 -1.88 -21.19 -18.47
CA THR A 36 -2.28 -22.42 -19.17
C THR A 36 -2.21 -23.60 -18.21
N ASP A 37 -3.30 -24.36 -18.14
CA ASP A 37 -3.40 -25.62 -17.40
C ASP A 37 -4.05 -26.68 -18.34
N GLY A 38 -3.23 -27.53 -18.91
CA GLY A 38 -3.64 -28.45 -19.98
C GLY A 38 -4.13 -27.69 -21.21
N ASP A 39 -5.36 -27.97 -21.63
CA ASP A 39 -6.02 -27.33 -22.79
C ASP A 39 -6.77 -26.04 -22.40
N ARG A 40 -6.74 -25.65 -21.15
CA ARG A 40 -7.45 -24.46 -20.64
C ARG A 40 -6.50 -23.35 -20.29
N LYS A 41 -7.02 -22.13 -20.36
CA LYS A 41 -6.36 -20.92 -19.93
C LYS A 41 -7.22 -20.19 -18.90
N THR A 42 -6.72 -20.06 -17.69
CA THR A 42 -7.50 -19.53 -16.55
C THR A 42 -6.76 -18.39 -15.88
N VAL A 43 -7.48 -17.30 -15.59
CA VAL A 43 -7.02 -16.26 -14.67
C VAL A 43 -7.56 -16.62 -13.28
N PHE A 44 -6.64 -16.93 -12.38
CA PHE A 44 -7.02 -17.40 -11.04
C PHE A 44 -7.43 -16.25 -10.13
N THR A 45 -8.31 -16.56 -9.19
CA THR A 45 -8.69 -15.68 -8.07
C THR A 45 -7.44 -15.20 -7.33
N GLY A 46 -7.47 -13.96 -6.83
CA GLY A 46 -6.31 -13.33 -6.19
C GLY A 46 -5.28 -12.74 -7.16
N THR A 47 -5.44 -12.91 -8.47
CA THR A 47 -4.56 -12.29 -9.46
C THR A 47 -4.77 -10.77 -9.50
N VAL A 48 -3.68 -10.00 -9.45
CA VAL A 48 -3.73 -8.53 -9.53
C VAL A 48 -4.06 -8.08 -10.95
N PHE A 49 -5.07 -7.21 -11.10
CA PHE A 49 -5.59 -6.73 -12.37
C PHE A 49 -5.30 -5.24 -12.59
N PRO A 50 -5.01 -4.77 -13.82
CA PRO A 50 -4.67 -5.56 -15.02
C PRO A 50 -3.22 -6.06 -15.01
N ALA A 51 -2.39 -5.56 -14.12
CA ALA A 51 -0.99 -5.93 -13.97
C ALA A 51 -0.53 -5.77 -12.53
N ASN A 52 0.42 -6.60 -12.10
CA ASN A 52 1.01 -6.57 -10.76
C ASN A 52 2.07 -5.45 -10.61
N THR A 53 1.65 -4.22 -10.88
CA THR A 53 2.48 -3.01 -10.92
C THR A 53 1.70 -1.82 -10.34
N SER A 54 2.25 -0.62 -10.45
CA SER A 54 1.54 0.63 -10.13
C SER A 54 0.29 0.89 -10.99
N ALA A 55 0.08 0.12 -12.06
CA ALA A 55 -1.14 0.17 -12.88
C ALA A 55 -2.29 -0.68 -12.32
N ALA A 56 -2.11 -1.34 -11.17
CA ALA A 56 -3.14 -2.18 -10.54
C ALA A 56 -4.40 -1.37 -10.20
N THR A 57 -5.55 -1.92 -10.57
CA THR A 57 -6.87 -1.32 -10.32
C THR A 57 -7.80 -2.22 -9.50
N GLY A 58 -7.45 -3.51 -9.35
CA GLY A 58 -8.24 -4.48 -8.59
C GLY A 58 -7.54 -5.83 -8.45
N ILE A 59 -8.26 -6.77 -7.87
CA ILE A 59 -7.85 -8.17 -7.71
C ILE A 59 -8.95 -9.05 -8.27
N VAL A 60 -8.62 -10.01 -9.12
CA VAL A 60 -9.58 -10.97 -9.69
C VAL A 60 -10.26 -11.73 -8.56
N PHE A 61 -11.60 -11.68 -8.55
CA PHE A 61 -12.39 -12.16 -7.42
C PHE A 61 -12.71 -13.65 -7.48
N GLN A 62 -12.78 -14.23 -8.68
CA GLN A 62 -13.06 -15.63 -8.93
C GLN A 62 -12.23 -16.12 -10.10
N ASP A 63 -12.07 -17.43 -10.22
CA ASP A 63 -11.40 -18.01 -11.38
C ASP A 63 -12.20 -17.74 -12.66
N ILE A 64 -11.51 -17.31 -13.73
CA ILE A 64 -12.12 -16.90 -14.99
C ILE A 64 -11.45 -17.67 -16.12
N ASP A 65 -12.25 -18.45 -16.83
CA ASP A 65 -11.81 -19.15 -18.05
C ASP A 65 -11.66 -18.13 -19.19
N VAL A 66 -10.46 -18.04 -19.73
CA VAL A 66 -10.09 -17.17 -20.87
C VAL A 66 -9.52 -17.99 -22.02
N THR A 67 -9.87 -19.28 -22.11
CA THR A 67 -9.36 -20.20 -23.12
C THR A 67 -9.67 -19.73 -24.55
N ASP A 68 -10.92 -19.27 -24.76
CA ASP A 68 -11.41 -18.87 -26.09
C ASP A 68 -11.24 -17.37 -26.38
N GLY A 69 -10.64 -16.61 -25.46
CA GLY A 69 -10.41 -15.17 -25.61
C GLY A 69 -10.61 -14.38 -24.31
N ASP A 70 -10.71 -13.06 -24.43
CA ASP A 70 -10.99 -12.18 -23.31
C ASP A 70 -12.39 -12.49 -22.74
N ALA A 71 -12.50 -12.55 -21.43
CA ALA A 71 -13.74 -12.88 -20.74
C ALA A 71 -14.21 -11.77 -19.78
N ILE A 72 -15.51 -11.75 -19.50
CA ILE A 72 -16.07 -10.84 -18.49
C ILE A 72 -15.93 -11.51 -17.13
N GLY A 73 -15.35 -10.80 -16.18
CA GLY A 73 -15.15 -11.27 -14.82
C GLY A 73 -15.38 -10.21 -13.77
N SER A 74 -15.29 -10.63 -12.50
CA SER A 74 -15.41 -9.74 -11.36
C SER A 74 -14.03 -9.45 -10.77
N ILE A 75 -13.74 -8.17 -10.52
CA ILE A 75 -12.56 -7.72 -9.80
C ILE A 75 -12.98 -7.04 -8.49
N MET A 76 -12.26 -7.33 -7.41
CA MET A 76 -12.37 -6.63 -6.15
C MET A 76 -11.65 -5.29 -6.25
N VAL A 77 -12.30 -4.20 -5.87
CA VAL A 77 -11.74 -2.84 -5.92
C VAL A 77 -11.68 -2.16 -4.55
N ALA A 78 -12.33 -2.74 -3.54
CA ALA A 78 -12.23 -2.32 -2.15
C ALA A 78 -12.47 -3.50 -1.20
N GLY A 79 -11.93 -3.44 0.02
CA GLY A 79 -12.10 -4.43 1.08
C GLY A 79 -10.77 -4.85 1.71
N ARG A 80 -10.75 -6.02 2.36
CA ARG A 80 -9.59 -6.52 3.12
C ARG A 80 -9.14 -7.88 2.58
N VAL A 81 -7.84 -8.04 2.36
CA VAL A 81 -7.24 -9.26 1.81
C VAL A 81 -6.07 -9.75 2.66
N ILE A 82 -5.88 -11.06 2.69
CA ILE A 82 -4.72 -11.71 3.29
C ILE A 82 -3.56 -11.61 2.29
N SER A 83 -2.56 -10.78 2.59
CA SER A 83 -1.44 -10.48 1.68
C SER A 83 -0.68 -11.72 1.21
N ASP A 84 -0.57 -12.72 2.07
CA ASP A 84 0.16 -13.96 1.79
C ASP A 84 -0.56 -14.87 0.78
N ARG A 85 -1.85 -14.57 0.50
CA ARG A 85 -2.69 -15.29 -0.47
C ARG A 85 -2.89 -14.52 -1.78
N VAL A 86 -2.44 -13.27 -1.82
CA VAL A 86 -2.45 -12.41 -3.01
C VAL A 86 -1.02 -12.02 -3.31
N ASN A 87 -0.45 -12.55 -4.38
CA ASN A 87 0.94 -12.25 -4.76
C ASN A 87 1.04 -10.83 -5.36
N ALA A 88 0.66 -9.82 -4.57
CA ALA A 88 0.69 -8.43 -5.00
C ALA A 88 2.06 -7.79 -4.67
N ALA A 89 2.75 -7.30 -5.70
CA ALA A 89 3.97 -6.52 -5.53
C ALA A 89 3.68 -5.22 -4.75
N SER A 90 4.67 -4.68 -4.03
CA SER A 90 4.52 -3.45 -3.23
C SER A 90 3.95 -2.27 -4.02
N ALA A 91 4.37 -2.11 -5.30
CA ALA A 91 3.83 -1.07 -6.18
C ALA A 91 2.34 -1.26 -6.48
N ALA A 92 1.89 -2.52 -6.66
CA ALA A 92 0.47 -2.84 -6.86
C ALA A 92 -0.33 -2.61 -5.57
N GLN A 93 0.17 -3.05 -4.42
CA GLN A 93 -0.48 -2.80 -3.13
C GLN A 93 -0.65 -1.30 -2.88
N THR A 94 0.36 -0.48 -3.20
CA THR A 94 0.29 0.99 -3.10
C THR A 94 -0.75 1.60 -4.04
N ALA A 95 -0.90 1.06 -5.26
CA ALA A 95 -1.89 1.53 -6.23
C ALA A 95 -3.34 1.20 -5.83
N LEU A 96 -3.55 0.05 -5.17
CA LEU A 96 -4.86 -0.45 -4.75
C LEU A 96 -5.32 0.23 -3.43
N LYS A 97 -5.51 1.55 -3.46
CA LYS A 97 -5.72 2.41 -2.27
C LYS A 97 -6.90 2.00 -1.38
N ASN A 98 -7.94 1.38 -1.95
CA ASN A 98 -9.14 0.98 -1.23
C ASN A 98 -9.10 -0.50 -0.77
N ILE A 99 -8.00 -1.22 -1.03
CA ILE A 99 -7.80 -2.59 -0.58
C ILE A 99 -6.79 -2.57 0.55
N VAL A 100 -7.18 -3.08 1.71
CA VAL A 100 -6.31 -3.25 2.87
C VAL A 100 -5.66 -4.62 2.81
N PHE A 101 -4.35 -4.66 2.74
CA PHE A 101 -3.56 -5.88 2.80
C PHE A 101 -3.23 -6.20 4.27
N VAL A 102 -3.43 -7.44 4.70
CA VAL A 102 -3.20 -7.91 6.06
C VAL A 102 -2.27 -9.12 6.01
N GLY A 103 -1.29 -9.19 6.91
CA GLY A 103 -0.36 -10.31 6.98
C GLY A 103 1.09 -9.91 6.72
N ALA A 104 2.00 -10.89 6.66
CA ALA A 104 3.45 -10.67 6.63
C ALA A 104 3.94 -9.97 5.34
N ASN A 105 3.25 -10.18 4.22
CA ASN A 105 3.59 -9.57 2.93
C ASN A 105 2.81 -8.28 2.65
N ALA A 106 2.09 -7.75 3.65
CA ALA A 106 1.41 -6.47 3.51
C ALA A 106 2.45 -5.34 3.42
N THR A 107 2.34 -4.53 2.37
CA THR A 107 3.10 -3.28 2.30
C THR A 107 2.53 -2.34 3.35
N VAL A 108 3.34 -1.93 4.30
CA VAL A 108 2.98 -0.92 5.27
C VAL A 108 2.77 0.39 4.50
N ARG A 109 1.53 0.83 4.42
CA ARG A 109 1.20 2.14 3.87
C ARG A 109 1.32 3.15 4.99
N GLY A 110 2.49 3.67 5.13
CA GLY A 110 2.75 4.69 6.10
C GLY A 110 3.82 5.62 5.58
N TYR A 111 3.75 6.85 6.02
CA TYR A 111 4.73 7.88 5.74
C TYR A 111 5.47 8.20 7.02
N SER A 112 6.74 8.51 6.89
CA SER A 112 7.61 8.85 8.03
C SER A 112 7.74 10.36 8.19
N VAL A 113 8.06 10.78 9.41
CA VAL A 113 8.53 12.14 9.71
C VAL A 113 10.01 12.08 10.04
N THR A 114 10.83 12.78 9.25
CA THR A 114 12.28 12.82 9.43
C THR A 114 12.70 14.19 9.92
N TYR A 115 13.47 14.23 11.01
CA TYR A 115 14.04 15.44 11.58
C TYR A 115 15.43 15.68 10.98
N GLU A 116 15.61 16.79 10.26
CA GLU A 116 16.87 17.16 9.61
C GLU A 116 17.72 18.03 10.54
N LYS A 117 19.05 17.94 10.43
CA LYS A 117 19.97 18.81 11.20
C LYS A 117 20.11 20.21 10.63
N ASP A 118 19.96 20.36 9.33
CA ASP A 118 20.09 21.63 8.58
C ASP A 118 21.30 22.50 9.00
N GLY A 119 22.46 21.83 9.15
CA GLY A 119 23.70 22.45 9.60
C GLY A 119 23.80 22.69 11.12
N GLY A 120 22.83 22.24 11.91
CA GLY A 120 22.90 22.20 13.37
C GLY A 120 23.80 21.10 13.89
N THR A 121 24.35 21.31 15.08
CA THR A 121 25.16 20.35 15.84
C THR A 121 24.31 19.77 16.97
N GLY A 122 24.38 18.47 17.17
CA GLY A 122 23.59 17.70 18.14
C GLY A 122 22.88 16.53 17.49
N ASP A 123 22.07 15.79 18.24
CA ASP A 123 21.30 14.67 17.75
C ASP A 123 19.84 15.07 17.53
N VAL A 124 19.27 14.65 16.41
CA VAL A 124 17.85 14.89 16.10
C VAL A 124 16.96 13.85 16.76
N PRO A 125 15.71 14.17 17.06
CA PRO A 125 14.73 13.17 17.48
C PRO A 125 14.56 12.09 16.39
N VAL A 126 14.35 10.86 16.82
CA VAL A 126 14.02 9.74 15.92
C VAL A 126 12.55 9.40 16.12
N ASP A 127 11.79 9.48 15.04
CA ASP A 127 10.40 9.05 15.02
C ASP A 127 10.29 7.77 14.18
N ALA A 128 10.02 6.66 14.84
CA ALA A 128 9.87 5.35 14.19
C ALA A 128 8.40 5.05 13.83
N THR A 129 7.49 6.00 14.06
CA THR A 129 6.06 5.84 13.76
C THR A 129 5.81 6.00 12.27
N MET A 130 4.90 5.19 11.76
CA MET A 130 4.39 5.31 10.40
C MET A 130 2.99 5.91 10.45
N TYR A 131 2.77 6.93 9.66
CA TYR A 131 1.56 7.76 9.66
C TYR A 131 0.73 7.55 8.40
N ALA A 132 -0.59 7.65 8.53
CA ALA A 132 -1.49 7.57 7.37
C ALA A 132 -1.51 8.89 6.57
N ASP A 133 -1.92 8.79 5.30
CA ASP A 133 -2.19 9.97 4.48
C ASP A 133 -3.32 10.82 5.11
N GLY A 134 -3.13 12.12 5.18
CA GLY A 134 -4.03 13.06 5.84
C GLY A 134 -3.89 13.15 7.37
N GLU A 135 -3.04 12.33 7.99
CA GLU A 135 -2.83 12.36 9.44
C GLU A 135 -2.08 13.63 9.88
N ILE A 136 -2.51 14.22 11.00
CA ILE A 136 -1.86 15.38 11.61
C ILE A 136 -0.93 14.87 12.70
N VAL A 137 0.37 15.05 12.50
CA VAL A 137 1.42 14.58 13.41
C VAL A 137 1.91 15.72 14.28
N GLN A 138 1.93 15.50 15.60
CA GLN A 138 2.55 16.42 16.55
C GLN A 138 4.07 16.30 16.45
N LEU A 139 4.77 17.40 16.19
CA LEU A 139 6.22 17.41 16.14
C LEU A 139 6.83 17.31 17.54
N SER A 140 8.05 16.76 17.58
CA SER A 140 8.81 16.66 18.84
C SER A 140 9.01 18.03 19.45
N LYS A 141 8.81 18.13 20.77
CA LYS A 141 9.14 19.31 21.57
C LYS A 141 10.57 19.26 22.14
N SER A 142 11.38 18.33 21.68
CA SER A 142 12.82 18.27 21.94
C SER A 142 13.57 19.10 20.91
N TYR A 143 14.39 20.03 21.38
CA TYR A 143 15.15 20.99 20.58
C TYR A 143 16.65 20.88 20.89
N PRO A 144 17.31 19.76 20.51
CA PRO A 144 18.64 19.44 20.97
C PRO A 144 19.76 20.09 20.12
N LEU A 145 19.41 20.80 19.06
CA LEU A 145 20.41 21.31 18.12
C LEU A 145 20.88 22.72 18.49
N THR A 146 22.14 22.99 18.18
CA THR A 146 22.74 24.34 18.22
C THR A 146 23.36 24.66 16.87
N LYS A 147 23.33 25.94 16.47
CA LYS A 147 23.96 26.43 15.22
C LYS A 147 24.55 27.83 15.46
N SER A 148 25.86 27.96 15.30
CA SER A 148 26.58 29.26 15.51
C SER A 148 26.28 29.89 16.87
N SER A 149 26.30 29.07 17.95
CA SER A 149 25.99 29.46 19.31
C SER A 149 24.54 29.89 19.59
N LYS A 150 23.61 29.65 18.64
CA LYS A 150 22.19 29.87 18.78
C LYS A 150 21.52 28.55 19.14
N SER A 151 20.53 28.60 20.02
CA SER A 151 19.75 27.44 20.45
C SER A 151 18.59 27.18 19.48
N GLN A 152 18.22 25.92 19.31
CA GLN A 152 17.00 25.55 18.60
C GLN A 152 15.77 25.94 19.40
N ILE A 153 14.75 26.49 18.75
CA ILE A 153 13.48 26.93 19.36
C ILE A 153 12.23 26.25 18.76
N GLY A 154 12.39 25.47 17.70
CA GLY A 154 11.27 24.80 17.06
C GLY A 154 11.65 23.96 15.87
N TRP A 155 10.64 23.45 15.18
CA TRP A 155 10.72 22.75 13.91
C TRP A 155 9.87 23.44 12.86
N ALA A 156 10.33 23.47 11.63
CA ALA A 156 9.64 24.06 10.47
C ALA A 156 9.47 23.03 9.36
N LEU A 157 8.54 23.26 8.42
CA LEU A 157 8.30 22.37 7.26
C LEU A 157 9.29 22.63 6.11
N SER A 158 10.13 23.66 6.22
CA SER A 158 11.19 23.95 5.25
C SER A 158 12.37 24.58 5.97
N SER A 159 13.59 24.45 5.39
CA SER A 159 14.78 25.15 5.89
C SER A 159 14.54 26.66 5.91
N GLY A 160 14.82 27.32 7.02
CA GLY A 160 14.58 28.75 7.24
C GLY A 160 13.11 29.16 7.39
N GLY A 161 12.19 28.21 7.51
CA GLY A 161 10.77 28.47 7.75
C GLY A 161 10.45 28.82 9.20
N ASN A 162 9.19 29.21 9.44
CA ASN A 162 8.70 29.48 10.78
C ASN A 162 8.41 28.18 11.54
N ALA A 163 8.57 28.22 12.87
CA ALA A 163 8.26 27.10 13.73
C ALA A 163 6.77 26.74 13.68
N VAL A 164 6.50 25.44 13.62
CA VAL A 164 5.16 24.85 13.67
C VAL A 164 5.13 23.71 14.69
N ASP A 165 3.96 23.42 15.24
CA ASP A 165 3.78 22.31 16.19
C ASP A 165 3.38 21.00 15.51
N THR A 166 2.88 21.08 14.29
CA THR A 166 2.32 19.93 13.56
C THR A 166 2.74 19.88 12.12
N VAL A 167 2.73 18.68 11.53
CA VAL A 167 2.79 18.46 10.09
C VAL A 167 1.62 17.58 9.65
N THR A 168 1.00 17.90 8.53
CA THR A 168 0.00 17.03 7.90
C THR A 168 0.68 16.17 6.84
N ILE A 169 0.51 14.85 6.93
CA ILE A 169 1.03 13.93 5.94
C ILE A 169 0.20 14.07 4.65
N ALA A 170 0.86 14.33 3.54
CA ALA A 170 0.23 14.60 2.25
C ALA A 170 0.71 13.62 1.18
N GLY A 171 0.51 12.32 1.39
CA GLY A 171 0.84 11.26 0.44
C GLY A 171 2.34 11.03 0.23
N ALA A 172 3.21 11.57 1.10
CA ALA A 172 4.66 11.44 1.04
C ALA A 172 5.28 11.55 2.43
N ASP A 173 6.53 11.05 2.56
CA ASP A 173 7.35 11.27 3.76
C ASP A 173 7.56 12.77 4.01
N ALA A 174 7.43 13.18 5.25
CA ALA A 174 7.63 14.56 5.67
C ALA A 174 9.04 14.77 6.23
N LYS A 175 9.65 15.90 5.88
CA LYS A 175 10.90 16.37 6.47
C LYS A 175 10.66 17.64 7.24
N VAL A 176 11.24 17.73 8.43
CA VAL A 176 11.17 18.92 9.26
C VAL A 176 12.56 19.43 9.62
N TYR A 177 12.70 20.73 9.70
CA TYR A 177 13.94 21.44 9.80
C TYR A 177 14.00 22.27 11.08
N PRO A 178 15.17 22.39 11.75
CA PRO A 178 15.27 23.15 12.98
C PRO A 178 15.12 24.65 12.74
N VAL A 179 14.46 25.31 13.66
CA VAL A 179 14.40 26.77 13.76
C VAL A 179 15.30 27.20 14.92
N PHE A 180 16.23 28.12 14.67
CA PHE A 180 17.14 28.64 15.67
C PHE A 180 16.73 30.05 16.10
N GLU A 181 17.18 30.46 17.29
CA GLU A 181 17.05 31.84 17.76
C GLU A 181 17.57 32.86 16.74
N ALA A 182 17.01 34.06 16.76
CA ALA A 182 17.39 35.16 15.85
C ALA A 182 18.81 35.72 16.10
#